data_89690fac2299f7184e5968cc6262096f
#
_entry.id   89690fac2299f7184e5968cc6262096f
#
_cell.length_a   1.000
_cell.length_b   1.000
_cell.length_c   1.000
_cell.angle_alpha   90.00
_cell.angle_beta   90.00
_cell.angle_gamma   90.00
#
_symmetry.space_group_name_H-M   'P 1'
#
loop_
_entity.id
_entity.type
_entity.pdbx_description
1 polymer ?
#
loop_
_entity_poly.entity_id
_entity_poly.type
_entity_poly.pdbx_seq_one_letter_code
_entity_poly.pdbx_strand_id
1 'polypeptide(L)'
;MKRTIQFLTLALALGAGAISAAEVELLNVSYDPTRELYEDYNALFAAHWEKQTGDKVIIKQSHGGSGKQARTVIDGLPADVVTLALAYDIDALASKGKLLPANWQGRLPHNSSPYTSTIVFLVRKGNPKGIRDWGDLIKPG
;
A
#
# COMPACT_ATOMS: atom_id res chain seq x y z
N MET A 1 26.37 39.73 -65.10
CA MET A 1 25.19 39.18 -64.39
C MET A 1 25.71 38.24 -63.28
N LYS A 2 25.75 38.72 -62.02
CA LYS A 2 26.23 37.98 -60.83
C LYS A 2 24.99 37.50 -60.07
N ARG A 3 24.77 36.19 -60.01
CA ARG A 3 23.70 35.55 -59.21
C ARG A 3 24.24 35.31 -57.80
N THR A 4 23.67 36.01 -56.83
CA THR A 4 23.91 35.79 -55.42
C THR A 4 22.99 34.67 -54.91
N ILE A 5 23.57 33.57 -54.48
CA ILE A 5 22.83 32.45 -53.86
C ILE A 5 22.77 32.75 -52.35
N GLN A 6 21.59 33.01 -51.82
CA GLN A 6 21.32 33.14 -50.38
C GLN A 6 21.11 31.74 -49.80
N PHE A 7 22.00 31.31 -48.92
CA PHE A 7 21.77 30.11 -48.08
C PHE A 7 20.89 30.47 -46.90
N LEU A 8 19.70 29.93 -46.93
CA LEU A 8 18.74 30.01 -45.83
C LEU A 8 19.08 28.91 -44.79
N THR A 9 19.78 29.26 -43.72
CA THR A 9 20.07 28.36 -42.57
C THR A 9 18.81 28.23 -41.72
N LEU A 10 18.11 27.11 -41.85
CA LEU A 10 16.98 26.74 -40.98
C LEU A 10 17.55 26.21 -39.65
N ALA A 11 17.51 27.05 -38.59
CA ALA A 11 17.86 26.65 -37.26
C ALA A 11 16.69 25.84 -36.66
N LEU A 12 16.87 24.52 -36.57
CA LEU A 12 15.96 23.62 -35.89
C LEU A 12 16.17 23.78 -34.37
N ALA A 13 15.36 24.59 -33.71
CA ALA A 13 15.33 24.68 -32.26
C ALA A 13 14.68 23.43 -31.70
N LEU A 14 15.50 22.43 -31.29
CA LEU A 14 15.04 21.33 -30.43
C LEU A 14 14.63 21.94 -29.07
N GLY A 15 13.35 22.18 -28.90
CA GLY A 15 12.77 22.46 -27.61
C GLY A 15 12.91 21.23 -26.74
N ALA A 16 13.93 21.19 -25.87
CA ALA A 16 13.98 20.26 -24.75
C ALA A 16 12.82 20.62 -23.82
N GLY A 17 11.69 19.97 -23.99
CA GLY A 17 10.62 20.02 -23.03
C GLY A 17 11.17 19.55 -21.69
N ALA A 18 11.28 20.44 -20.70
CA ALA A 18 11.56 20.04 -19.33
C ALA A 18 10.47 19.05 -18.90
N ILE A 19 10.83 17.77 -18.73
CA ILE A 19 9.98 16.80 -18.10
C ILE A 19 9.84 17.27 -16.65
N SER A 20 8.71 17.90 -16.33
CA SER A 20 8.40 18.29 -14.97
C SER A 20 8.18 16.99 -14.19
N ALA A 21 8.97 16.78 -13.13
CA ALA A 21 8.72 15.70 -12.19
C ALA A 21 7.29 15.85 -11.64
N ALA A 22 6.49 14.80 -11.76
CA ALA A 22 5.16 14.78 -11.17
C ALA A 22 5.26 14.53 -9.66
N GLU A 23 4.32 15.12 -8.90
CA GLU A 23 4.12 14.78 -7.51
C GLU A 23 2.83 13.97 -7.40
N VAL A 24 2.93 12.75 -6.90
CA VAL A 24 1.82 11.80 -6.74
C VAL A 24 1.57 11.57 -5.25
N GLU A 25 0.34 11.75 -4.81
CA GLU A 25 -0.06 11.42 -3.45
C GLU A 25 -0.77 10.07 -3.44
N LEU A 26 -0.36 9.18 -2.51
CA LEU A 26 -0.99 7.89 -2.27
C LEU A 26 -1.45 7.80 -0.81
N LEU A 27 -2.58 7.12 -0.58
CA LEU A 27 -3.05 6.79 0.77
C LEU A 27 -2.90 5.30 1.02
N ASN A 28 -1.99 4.94 1.95
CA ASN A 28 -1.79 3.59 2.45
C ASN A 28 -2.64 3.38 3.72
N VAL A 29 -3.63 2.51 3.64
CA VAL A 29 -4.49 2.13 4.75
C VAL A 29 -4.09 0.76 5.26
N SER A 30 -3.75 0.65 6.56
CA SER A 30 -3.36 -0.62 7.15
C SER A 30 -3.91 -0.82 8.55
N TYR A 31 -3.75 -2.02 9.13
CA TYR A 31 -4.14 -2.26 10.52
C TYR A 31 -2.98 -1.94 11.49
N ASP A 32 -3.31 -1.60 12.74
CA ASP A 32 -2.38 -0.99 13.71
C ASP A 32 -1.01 -1.66 13.87
N PRO A 33 -0.89 -3.00 13.97
CA PRO A 33 0.41 -3.65 14.19
C PRO A 33 1.45 -3.43 13.09
N THR A 34 1.05 -2.90 11.94
CA THR A 34 1.94 -2.68 10.80
C THR A 34 2.34 -1.23 10.60
N ARG A 35 2.07 -0.37 11.59
CA ARG A 35 2.37 1.06 11.55
C ARG A 35 3.84 1.34 11.26
N GLU A 36 4.73 0.83 12.11
CA GLU A 36 6.18 1.05 11.98
C GLU A 36 6.73 0.44 10.68
N LEU A 37 6.24 -0.76 10.32
CA LEU A 37 6.61 -1.37 9.04
C LEU A 37 6.34 -0.44 7.87
N TYR A 38 5.17 0.17 7.82
CA TYR A 38 4.81 1.05 6.70
C TYR A 38 5.43 2.44 6.78
N GLU A 39 5.77 2.94 7.96
CA GLU A 39 6.59 4.16 8.09
C GLU A 39 7.94 3.97 7.37
N ASP A 40 8.63 2.87 7.66
CA ASP A 40 9.92 2.54 7.04
C ASP A 40 9.77 2.19 5.55
N TYR A 41 8.82 1.31 5.22
CA TYR A 41 8.62 0.84 3.85
C TYR A 41 8.24 1.97 2.89
N ASN A 42 7.32 2.85 3.30
CA ASN A 42 6.85 3.94 2.46
C ASN A 42 7.99 4.94 2.15
N ALA A 43 8.86 5.21 3.11
CA ALA A 43 10.04 6.05 2.89
C ALA A 43 11.00 5.43 1.87
N LEU A 44 11.26 4.12 2.00
CA LEU A 44 12.11 3.38 1.05
C LEU A 44 11.49 3.31 -0.34
N PHE A 45 10.19 3.07 -0.43
CA PHE A 45 9.47 3.04 -1.71
C PHE A 45 9.50 4.40 -2.40
N ALA A 46 9.21 5.49 -1.68
CA ALA A 46 9.24 6.83 -2.25
C ALA A 46 10.61 7.19 -2.84
N ALA A 47 11.69 6.91 -2.10
CA ALA A 47 13.05 7.13 -2.57
C ALA A 47 13.42 6.24 -3.78
N HIS A 48 12.97 4.98 -3.77
CA HIS A 48 13.18 4.06 -4.89
C HIS A 48 12.45 4.53 -6.15
N TRP A 49 11.20 4.95 -6.02
CA TRP A 49 10.37 5.41 -7.14
C TRP A 49 10.94 6.69 -7.75
N GLU A 50 11.29 7.68 -6.93
CA GLU A 50 11.91 8.92 -7.40
C GLU A 50 13.22 8.66 -8.17
N LYS A 51 14.03 7.73 -7.68
CA LYS A 51 15.29 7.35 -8.37
C LYS A 51 15.01 6.69 -9.72
N GLN A 52 13.93 5.93 -9.88
CA GLN A 52 13.63 5.23 -11.12
C GLN A 52 12.92 6.10 -12.15
N THR A 53 12.02 6.97 -11.73
CA THR A 53 11.11 7.68 -12.61
C THR A 53 11.37 9.20 -12.65
N GLY A 54 12.00 9.74 -11.63
CA GLY A 54 12.11 11.19 -11.40
C GLY A 54 10.88 11.79 -10.72
N ASP A 55 9.80 11.04 -10.53
CA ASP A 55 8.57 11.51 -9.91
C ASP A 55 8.63 11.36 -8.39
N LYS A 56 8.11 12.34 -7.67
CA LYS A 56 7.97 12.29 -6.21
C LYS A 56 6.67 11.63 -5.81
N VAL A 57 6.75 10.73 -4.82
CA VAL A 57 5.57 10.10 -4.23
C VAL A 57 5.47 10.51 -2.75
N ILE A 58 4.33 11.09 -2.39
CA ILE A 58 3.97 11.38 -1.00
C ILE A 58 2.99 10.31 -0.53
N ILE A 59 3.37 9.53 0.49
CA ILE A 59 2.52 8.45 0.99
C ILE A 59 1.93 8.85 2.33
N LYS A 60 0.65 9.17 2.32
CA LYS A 60 -0.16 9.35 3.53
C LYS A 60 -0.53 7.99 4.11
N GLN A 61 -0.73 7.94 5.42
CA GLN A 61 -1.02 6.71 6.14
C GLN A 61 -2.26 6.84 7.00
N SER A 62 -3.05 5.76 7.05
CA SER A 62 -4.14 5.60 8.00
C SER A 62 -4.03 4.22 8.64
N HIS A 63 -3.94 4.18 9.97
CA HIS A 63 -3.82 2.95 10.74
C HIS A 63 -4.99 2.82 11.73
N GLY A 64 -5.40 1.61 12.02
CA GLY A 64 -6.48 1.34 12.95
C GLY A 64 -6.84 -0.14 13.02
N GLY A 65 -7.87 -0.49 13.76
CA GLY A 65 -8.37 -1.87 13.77
C GLY A 65 -8.80 -2.32 12.38
N SER A 66 -8.44 -3.56 11.98
CA SER A 66 -8.59 -4.09 10.62
C SER A 66 -10.01 -3.90 10.04
N GLY A 67 -11.04 -4.41 10.74
CA GLY A 67 -12.44 -4.25 10.29
C GLY A 67 -12.94 -2.80 10.31
N LYS A 68 -12.37 -1.92 11.20
CA LYS A 68 -12.67 -0.49 11.18
C LYS A 68 -12.12 0.15 9.92
N GLN A 69 -10.88 -0.16 9.54
CA GLN A 69 -10.27 0.35 8.33
C GLN A 69 -11.03 -0.10 7.08
N ALA A 70 -11.39 -1.39 7.00
CA ALA A 70 -12.23 -1.89 5.92
C ALA A 70 -13.52 -1.08 5.77
N ARG A 71 -14.22 -0.82 6.88
CA ARG A 71 -15.45 -0.03 6.88
C ARG A 71 -15.21 1.41 6.42
N THR A 72 -14.17 2.06 6.93
CA THR A 72 -13.86 3.45 6.55
C THR A 72 -13.59 3.58 5.05
N VAL A 73 -12.91 2.60 4.44
CA VAL A 73 -12.68 2.57 2.98
C VAL A 73 -14.00 2.33 2.22
N ILE A 74 -14.85 1.41 2.70
CA ILE A 74 -16.18 1.18 2.11
C ILE A 74 -17.05 2.44 2.18
N ASP A 75 -16.94 3.20 3.26
CA ASP A 75 -17.68 4.44 3.51
C ASP A 75 -17.10 5.65 2.74
N GLY A 76 -16.05 5.44 1.94
CA GLY A 76 -15.55 6.45 0.99
C GLY A 76 -14.16 7.03 1.27
N LEU A 77 -13.37 6.48 2.21
CA LEU A 77 -11.98 6.88 2.33
C LEU A 77 -11.22 6.46 1.06
N PRO A 78 -10.61 7.41 0.30
CA PRO A 78 -10.01 7.15 -0.99
C PRO A 78 -8.62 6.49 -0.83
N ALA A 79 -8.60 5.21 -0.43
CA ALA A 79 -7.38 4.45 -0.25
C ALA A 79 -6.85 3.91 -1.59
N ASP A 80 -5.55 4.09 -1.82
CA ASP A 80 -4.85 3.52 -2.99
C ASP A 80 -4.30 2.13 -2.68
N VAL A 81 -3.85 1.93 -1.45
CA VAL A 81 -3.34 0.64 -0.96
C VAL A 81 -4.02 0.28 0.35
N VAL A 82 -4.49 -0.95 0.46
CA VAL A 82 -5.14 -1.45 1.68
C VAL A 82 -4.51 -2.78 2.09
N THR A 83 -3.97 -2.84 3.31
CA THR A 83 -3.39 -4.05 3.90
C THR A 83 -3.99 -4.32 5.26
N LEU A 84 -4.83 -5.36 5.35
CA LEU A 84 -5.60 -5.69 6.54
C LEU A 84 -5.20 -7.06 7.12
N ALA A 85 -5.62 -7.32 8.35
CA ALA A 85 -5.24 -8.52 9.07
C ALA A 85 -5.83 -9.81 8.50
N LEU A 86 -7.05 -9.73 7.92
CA LEU A 86 -7.82 -10.90 7.52
C LEU A 86 -8.29 -10.77 6.07
N ALA A 87 -8.27 -11.87 5.33
CA ALA A 87 -8.90 -11.96 4.02
C ALA A 87 -10.38 -11.55 4.07
N TYR A 88 -11.10 -11.90 5.15
CA TYR A 88 -12.49 -11.50 5.37
C TYR A 88 -12.72 -9.97 5.29
N ASP A 89 -11.80 -9.17 5.79
CA ASP A 89 -11.90 -7.72 5.74
C ASP A 89 -11.70 -7.19 4.31
N ILE A 90 -10.80 -7.82 3.54
CA ILE A 90 -10.62 -7.51 2.11
C ILE A 90 -11.81 -8.02 1.28
N ASP A 91 -12.39 -9.19 1.62
CA ASP A 91 -13.62 -9.69 0.98
C ASP A 91 -14.78 -8.70 1.15
N ALA A 92 -14.84 -7.99 2.28
CA ALA A 92 -15.84 -6.94 2.48
C ALA A 92 -15.65 -5.76 1.52
N LEU A 93 -14.41 -5.36 1.22
CA LEU A 93 -14.12 -4.34 0.20
C LEU A 93 -14.59 -4.78 -1.20
N ALA A 94 -14.40 -6.05 -1.52
CA ALA A 94 -14.83 -6.62 -2.79
C ALA A 94 -16.36 -6.78 -2.87
N SER A 95 -16.98 -7.39 -1.86
CA SER A 95 -18.39 -7.78 -1.89
C SER A 95 -19.35 -6.64 -1.58
N LYS A 96 -19.05 -5.83 -0.57
CA LYS A 96 -19.89 -4.71 -0.09
C LYS A 96 -19.51 -3.40 -0.74
N GLY A 97 -18.21 -3.06 -0.75
CA GLY A 97 -17.69 -1.83 -1.33
C GLY A 97 -17.66 -1.84 -2.86
N LYS A 98 -17.62 -3.01 -3.50
CA LYS A 98 -17.39 -3.18 -4.96
C LYS A 98 -16.10 -2.50 -5.46
N LEU A 99 -15.12 -2.37 -4.58
CA LEU A 99 -13.85 -1.68 -4.84
C LEU A 99 -12.81 -2.61 -5.48
N LEU A 100 -12.98 -3.92 -5.34
CA LEU A 100 -12.08 -4.95 -5.83
C LEU A 100 -12.86 -6.05 -6.57
N PRO A 101 -12.27 -6.75 -7.53
CA PRO A 101 -12.88 -7.94 -8.11
C PRO A 101 -12.90 -9.09 -7.09
N ALA A 102 -13.87 -10.01 -7.21
CA ALA A 102 -14.03 -11.13 -6.28
C ALA A 102 -12.81 -12.07 -6.21
N ASN A 103 -12.01 -12.13 -7.28
CA ASN A 103 -10.79 -12.94 -7.36
C ASN A 103 -9.52 -12.18 -6.95
N TRP A 104 -9.63 -11.16 -6.12
CA TRP A 104 -8.52 -10.30 -5.69
C TRP A 104 -7.31 -11.08 -5.14
N GLN A 105 -7.53 -12.20 -4.42
CA GLN A 105 -6.45 -13.01 -3.86
C GLN A 105 -5.49 -13.57 -4.91
N GLY A 106 -6.01 -13.93 -6.08
CA GLY A 106 -5.20 -14.49 -7.17
C GLY A 106 -4.43 -13.45 -7.99
N ARG A 107 -4.53 -12.16 -7.67
CA ARG A 107 -3.91 -11.09 -8.48
C ARG A 107 -2.44 -10.85 -8.16
N LEU A 108 -2.01 -11.13 -6.93
CA LEU A 108 -0.64 -10.96 -6.47
C LEU A 108 -0.11 -12.29 -5.91
N PRO A 109 1.22 -12.48 -5.84
CA PRO A 109 1.83 -13.65 -5.23
C PRO A 109 1.33 -13.93 -3.80
N HIS A 110 1.43 -15.17 -3.38
CA HIS A 110 1.09 -15.59 -2.01
C HIS A 110 -0.35 -15.23 -1.59
N ASN A 111 -1.31 -15.36 -2.52
CA ASN A 111 -2.71 -14.97 -2.31
C ASN A 111 -2.87 -13.49 -1.93
N SER A 112 -2.06 -12.62 -2.53
CA SER A 112 -2.04 -11.17 -2.24
C SER A 112 -1.68 -10.87 -0.77
N SER A 113 -0.86 -11.74 -0.14
CA SER A 113 -0.40 -11.60 1.24
C SER A 113 1.08 -11.19 1.26
N PRO A 114 1.40 -9.91 1.54
CA PRO A 114 2.78 -9.42 1.51
C PRO A 114 3.64 -9.96 2.67
N TYR A 115 3.01 -10.37 3.77
CA TYR A 115 3.65 -10.94 4.95
C TYR A 115 2.67 -11.83 5.70
N THR A 116 3.18 -12.59 6.66
CA THR A 116 2.38 -13.42 7.56
C THR A 116 2.68 -13.06 9.02
N SER A 117 1.73 -13.35 9.89
CA SER A 117 1.87 -13.21 11.33
C SER A 117 1.31 -14.44 12.04
N THR A 118 1.52 -14.54 13.34
CA THR A 118 0.98 -15.61 14.17
C THR A 118 0.25 -15.05 15.38
N ILE A 119 -0.69 -15.81 15.90
CA ILE A 119 -1.38 -15.52 17.16
C ILE A 119 -0.66 -16.29 18.26
N VAL A 120 -0.40 -15.62 19.38
CA VAL A 120 0.24 -16.22 20.57
C VAL A 120 -0.63 -16.01 21.79
N PHE A 121 -0.52 -16.90 22.78
CA PHE A 121 -1.18 -16.71 24.07
C PHE A 121 -0.32 -15.84 24.97
N LEU A 122 -0.85 -14.67 25.33
CA LEU A 122 -0.27 -13.87 26.39
C LEU A 122 -0.83 -14.34 27.75
N VAL A 123 0.02 -14.92 28.58
CA VAL A 123 -0.35 -15.47 29.88
C VAL A 123 0.40 -14.80 31.02
N ARG A 124 -0.12 -14.89 32.23
CA ARG A 124 0.58 -14.39 33.43
C ARG A 124 1.89 -15.16 33.62
N LYS A 125 2.87 -14.51 34.27
CA LYS A 125 4.15 -15.13 34.59
C LYS A 125 3.95 -16.49 35.26
N GLY A 126 4.66 -17.49 34.75
CA GLY A 126 4.56 -18.88 35.22
C GLY A 126 3.37 -19.65 34.68
N ASN A 127 2.51 -19.04 33.84
CA ASN A 127 1.35 -19.68 33.23
C ASN A 127 0.51 -20.51 34.25
N PRO A 128 -0.04 -19.87 35.28
CA PRO A 128 -0.69 -20.59 36.41
C PRO A 128 -1.89 -21.44 36.00
N LYS A 129 -2.52 -21.16 34.84
CA LYS A 129 -3.62 -21.96 34.29
C LYS A 129 -3.16 -23.04 33.29
N GLY A 130 -1.85 -23.14 33.01
CA GLY A 130 -1.28 -24.14 32.10
C GLY A 130 -1.80 -24.04 30.67
N ILE A 131 -2.13 -22.83 30.19
CA ILE A 131 -2.67 -22.60 28.84
C ILE A 131 -1.57 -22.84 27.82
N ARG A 132 -1.76 -23.81 26.93
CA ARG A 132 -0.82 -24.20 25.85
C ARG A 132 -1.49 -24.28 24.49
N ASP A 133 -2.80 -24.43 24.46
CA ASP A 133 -3.57 -24.59 23.24
C ASP A 133 -4.95 -23.95 23.40
N TRP A 134 -5.65 -23.75 22.28
CA TRP A 134 -6.99 -23.16 22.23
C TRP A 134 -8.01 -23.91 23.11
N GLY A 135 -7.89 -25.26 23.15
CA GLY A 135 -8.73 -26.09 23.99
C GLY A 135 -8.58 -25.84 25.50
N ASP A 136 -7.47 -25.22 25.93
CA ASP A 136 -7.25 -24.90 27.34
C ASP A 136 -8.08 -23.70 27.80
N LEU A 137 -8.51 -22.84 26.85
CA LEU A 137 -9.27 -21.63 27.16
C LEU A 137 -10.71 -21.92 27.61
N ILE A 138 -11.25 -23.09 27.29
CA ILE A 138 -12.61 -23.51 27.64
C ILE A 138 -12.67 -24.51 28.79
N LYS A 139 -11.53 -24.88 29.39
CA LYS A 139 -11.47 -25.74 30.57
C LYS A 139 -12.02 -25.00 31.80
N PRO A 140 -12.85 -25.68 32.62
CA PRO A 140 -13.23 -25.13 33.91
C PRO A 140 -11.99 -24.83 34.76
N GLY A 141 -11.90 -23.62 35.33
CA GLY A 141 -10.75 -23.24 36.13
C GLY A 141 -11.02 -22.21 37.17
#